data_bb8d886a8dfe8c1f811b180c7900d615
#
_entry.id   bb8d886a8dfe8c1f811b180c7900d615
#
_cell.length_a   1.000
_cell.length_b   1.000
_cell.length_c   1.000
_cell.angle_alpha   90.00
_cell.angle_beta   90.00
_cell.angle_gamma   90.00
#
_symmetry.space_group_name_H-M   'P 1'
#
loop_
_entity.id
_entity.type
_entity.pdbx_description
1 polymer ?
#
loop_
_entity_poly.entity_id
_entity_poly.type
_entity_poly.pdbx_seq_one_letter_code
_entity_poly.pdbx_strand_id
1 'polypeptide(L)'
;MIAIITSFAIPKFTNINYNTNISTLKSQLALIQNGIVKYKNKNILLSNNEELIILDDVTQNSSGEKLFSKVIDFSIVSTNNTKRESGMWAKMANNSYAFYLLRDKSALFSFENGIFLCKSNEELCREIE
;
A
#
# COMPACT_ATOMS: atom_id res chain seq x y z
N MET A 1 0.50 -32.55 25.94
CA MET A 1 0.30 -32.71 24.47
C MET A 1 -0.38 -31.50 23.87
N ILE A 2 -1.56 -31.15 24.37
CA ILE A 2 -2.32 -30.01 23.85
C ILE A 2 -1.56 -28.68 24.04
N ALA A 3 -0.95 -28.49 25.20
CA ALA A 3 -0.19 -27.27 25.51
C ALA A 3 0.99 -27.07 24.55
N ILE A 4 1.67 -28.15 24.16
CA ILE A 4 2.77 -28.08 23.22
C ILE A 4 2.31 -27.63 21.84
N ILE A 5 1.19 -28.16 21.38
CA ILE A 5 0.60 -27.79 20.11
C ILE A 5 0.21 -26.32 20.10
N THR A 6 -0.39 -25.82 21.18
CA THR A 6 -0.77 -24.43 21.33
C THR A 6 0.44 -23.51 21.26
N SER A 7 1.54 -23.89 21.91
CA SER A 7 2.77 -23.10 21.92
C SER A 7 3.38 -22.93 20.53
N PHE A 8 3.27 -23.95 19.69
CA PHE A 8 3.75 -23.85 18.30
C PHE A 8 2.81 -23.02 17.43
N ALA A 9 1.51 -23.10 17.68
CA ALA A 9 0.53 -22.40 16.86
C ALA A 9 0.67 -20.87 16.95
N ILE A 10 0.94 -20.33 18.13
CA ILE A 10 1.05 -18.89 18.33
C ILE A 10 2.13 -18.23 17.48
N PRO A 11 3.39 -18.73 17.46
CA PRO A 11 4.41 -18.16 16.58
C PRO A 11 4.08 -18.27 15.09
N LYS A 12 3.42 -19.35 14.68
CA LYS A 12 3.02 -19.53 13.29
C LYS A 12 1.98 -18.48 12.87
N PHE A 13 1.04 -18.15 13.72
CA PHE A 13 0.04 -17.12 13.43
C PHE A 13 0.70 -15.76 13.23
N THR A 14 1.69 -15.41 14.02
CA THR A 14 2.42 -14.16 13.87
C THR A 14 3.13 -14.10 12.53
N ASN A 15 3.80 -15.18 12.13
CA ASN A 15 4.49 -15.27 10.86
C ASN A 15 3.52 -15.23 9.68
N ILE A 16 2.39 -15.90 9.79
CA ILE A 16 1.35 -15.90 8.76
C ILE A 16 0.81 -14.49 8.54
N ASN A 17 0.57 -13.72 9.60
CA ASN A 17 0.07 -12.36 9.48
C ASN A 17 1.04 -11.46 8.70
N TYR A 18 2.33 -11.55 9.00
CA TYR A 18 3.35 -10.80 8.27
C TYR A 18 3.38 -11.22 6.79
N ASN A 19 3.43 -12.52 6.53
CA ASN A 19 3.48 -13.04 5.16
C ASN A 19 2.20 -12.73 4.38
N THR A 20 1.05 -12.80 5.04
CA THR A 20 -0.22 -12.42 4.43
C THR A 20 -0.22 -10.95 4.04
N ASN A 21 0.30 -10.09 4.90
CA ASN A 21 0.38 -8.65 4.61
C ASN A 21 1.36 -8.36 3.48
N ILE A 22 2.47 -9.07 3.40
CA ILE A 22 3.39 -8.97 2.25
C ILE A 22 2.67 -9.35 0.96
N SER A 23 1.92 -10.44 0.96
CA SER A 23 1.16 -10.87 -0.22
C SER A 23 0.10 -9.87 -0.61
N THR A 24 -0.61 -9.32 0.36
CA THR A 24 -1.61 -8.28 0.14
C THR A 24 -0.96 -7.03 -0.46
N LEU A 25 0.17 -6.62 0.08
CA LEU A 25 0.92 -5.46 -0.42
C LEU A 25 1.34 -5.66 -1.87
N LYS A 26 1.89 -6.82 -2.21
CA LYS A 26 2.28 -7.13 -3.60
C LYS A 26 1.10 -7.03 -4.55
N SER A 27 -0.03 -7.60 -4.17
CA SER A 27 -1.24 -7.57 -5.00
C SER A 27 -1.76 -6.15 -5.19
N GLN A 28 -1.86 -5.41 -4.11
CA GLN A 28 -2.37 -4.04 -4.16
C GLN A 28 -1.39 -3.11 -4.88
N LEU A 29 -0.09 -3.30 -4.69
CA LEU A 29 0.92 -2.53 -5.39
C LEU A 29 0.82 -2.72 -6.90
N ALA A 30 0.64 -3.96 -7.35
CA ALA A 30 0.44 -4.25 -8.77
C ALA A 30 -0.82 -3.57 -9.31
N LEU A 31 -1.91 -3.59 -8.55
CA LEU A 31 -3.16 -2.94 -8.94
C LEU A 31 -3.00 -1.42 -9.06
N ILE A 32 -2.29 -0.81 -8.12
CA ILE A 32 -2.01 0.62 -8.14
C ILE A 32 -1.15 0.98 -9.35
N GLN A 33 -0.09 0.24 -9.59
CA GLN A 33 0.81 0.46 -10.72
C GLN A 33 0.08 0.28 -12.05
N ASN A 34 -0.74 -0.75 -12.17
CA ASN A 34 -1.56 -0.97 -13.37
C ASN A 34 -2.59 0.14 -13.55
N GLY A 35 -3.18 0.61 -12.47
CA GLY A 35 -4.12 1.73 -12.51
C GLY A 35 -3.48 3.01 -13.01
N ILE A 36 -2.25 3.27 -12.60
CA ILE A 36 -1.48 4.44 -13.07
C ILE A 36 -1.23 4.33 -14.58
N VAL A 37 -0.83 3.16 -15.05
CA VAL A 37 -0.58 2.93 -16.48
C VAL A 37 -1.87 3.10 -17.28
N LYS A 38 -2.99 2.55 -16.79
CA LYS A 38 -4.29 2.70 -17.45
C LYS A 38 -4.72 4.17 -17.53
N TYR A 39 -4.50 4.92 -16.47
CA TYR A 39 -4.83 6.34 -16.44
C TYR A 39 -4.03 7.10 -17.50
N LYS A 40 -2.73 6.84 -17.58
CA LYS A 40 -1.87 7.46 -18.58
C LYS A 40 -2.32 7.12 -20.01
N ASN A 41 -2.60 5.85 -20.26
CA ASN A 41 -3.02 5.38 -21.59
C ASN A 41 -4.37 6.00 -21.97
N LYS A 42 -5.30 6.09 -21.04
CA LYS A 42 -6.59 6.72 -21.30
C LYS A 42 -6.43 8.18 -21.67
N ASN A 43 -5.56 8.92 -20.99
CA ASN A 43 -5.32 10.32 -21.29
C ASN A 43 -4.70 10.50 -22.67
N ILE A 44 -3.78 9.61 -23.04
CA ILE A 44 -3.16 9.62 -24.37
C ILE A 44 -4.23 9.40 -25.47
N LEU A 45 -5.09 8.39 -25.27
CA LEU A 45 -6.14 8.05 -26.22
C LEU A 45 -7.18 9.17 -26.39
N LEU A 46 -7.47 9.91 -25.32
CA LEU A 46 -8.41 11.03 -25.38
C LEU A 46 -7.75 12.33 -25.79
N SER A 47 -6.48 12.30 -26.17
CA SER A 47 -5.70 13.49 -26.50
C SER A 47 -5.70 14.52 -25.37
N ASN A 48 -5.82 14.04 -24.14
CA ASN A 48 -5.83 14.86 -22.94
C ASN A 48 -4.41 14.89 -22.35
N ASN A 49 -3.82 16.08 -22.25
CA ASN A 49 -2.46 16.24 -21.77
C ASN A 49 -2.37 16.40 -20.26
N GLU A 50 -3.41 16.03 -19.53
CA GLU A 50 -3.38 16.10 -18.07
C GLU A 50 -2.42 15.07 -17.51
N GLU A 51 -1.43 15.56 -16.76
CA GLU A 51 -0.49 14.70 -16.07
C GLU A 51 -1.08 14.25 -14.73
N LEU A 52 -0.91 12.97 -14.41
CA LEU A 52 -1.31 12.47 -13.11
C LEU A 52 -0.28 12.92 -12.08
N ILE A 53 -0.69 13.83 -11.20
CA ILE A 53 0.20 14.42 -10.19
C ILE A 53 -0.04 13.78 -8.82
N ILE A 54 -1.31 13.47 -8.50
CA ILE A 54 -1.70 12.86 -7.23
C ILE A 54 -2.56 11.63 -7.49
N LEU A 55 -2.56 10.70 -6.55
CA LEU A 55 -3.31 9.45 -6.69
C LEU A 55 -4.70 9.53 -6.05
N ASP A 56 -4.92 10.49 -5.16
CA ASP A 56 -6.20 10.72 -4.50
C ASP A 56 -6.24 12.14 -3.92
N ASP A 57 -7.41 12.53 -3.41
CA ASP A 57 -7.61 13.86 -2.80
C ASP A 57 -7.65 13.80 -1.27
N VAL A 58 -7.15 12.73 -0.69
CA VAL A 58 -7.19 12.50 0.75
C VAL A 58 -6.17 13.40 1.45
N THR A 59 -6.56 13.95 2.61
CA THR A 59 -5.65 14.69 3.48
C THR A 59 -4.66 13.72 4.13
N GLN A 60 -3.41 14.13 4.24
CA GLN A 60 -2.39 13.29 4.87
C GLN A 60 -2.78 12.90 6.29
N ASN A 61 -2.39 11.69 6.66
CA ASN A 61 -2.61 11.11 8.00
C ASN A 61 -4.08 11.01 8.41
N SER A 62 -4.98 10.88 7.45
CA SER A 62 -6.42 10.67 7.67
C SER A 62 -6.76 9.20 7.63
N SER A 63 -7.56 8.74 8.60
CA SER A 63 -8.03 7.37 8.70
C SER A 63 -9.45 7.26 8.14
N GLY A 64 -9.78 6.10 7.55
CA GLY A 64 -11.12 5.83 7.05
C GLY A 64 -11.44 6.48 5.70
N GLU A 65 -10.45 6.98 4.99
CA GLU A 65 -10.60 7.63 3.70
C GLU A 65 -10.23 6.68 2.56
N LYS A 66 -10.74 6.94 1.36
CA LYS A 66 -10.46 6.11 0.18
C LYS A 66 -9.17 6.56 -0.50
N LEU A 67 -8.13 5.75 -0.42
CA LEU A 67 -6.86 6.02 -1.06
C LEU A 67 -6.85 5.54 -2.51
N PHE A 68 -6.02 6.17 -3.33
CA PHE A 68 -5.78 5.79 -4.73
C PHE A 68 -7.04 5.84 -5.60
N SER A 69 -8.02 6.65 -5.22
CA SER A 69 -9.32 6.69 -5.91
C SER A 69 -9.24 7.14 -7.36
N LYS A 70 -8.15 7.82 -7.76
CA LYS A 70 -7.97 8.27 -9.15
C LYS A 70 -7.49 7.17 -10.08
N VAL A 71 -6.92 6.10 -9.55
CA VAL A 71 -6.28 5.05 -10.36
C VAL A 71 -6.88 3.67 -10.18
N ILE A 72 -7.70 3.45 -9.14
CA ILE A 72 -8.37 2.17 -8.92
C ILE A 72 -9.87 2.37 -8.73
N ASP A 73 -10.66 1.35 -9.07
CA ASP A 73 -12.13 1.42 -9.02
C ASP A 73 -12.69 0.93 -7.69
N PHE A 74 -11.93 0.22 -6.89
CA PHE A 74 -12.39 -0.29 -5.60
C PHE A 74 -11.80 0.54 -4.46
N SER A 75 -12.39 0.40 -3.28
CA SER A 75 -11.96 1.20 -2.13
C SER A 75 -10.80 0.55 -1.38
N ILE A 76 -9.72 1.29 -1.20
CA ILE A 76 -8.68 0.97 -0.23
C ILE A 76 -8.79 1.99 0.89
N VAL A 77 -9.26 1.54 2.05
CA VAL A 77 -9.52 2.41 3.19
C VAL A 77 -8.22 2.69 3.93
N SER A 78 -8.01 3.94 4.30
CA SER A 78 -6.77 4.36 4.94
C SER A 78 -6.76 4.12 6.45
N THR A 79 -5.56 3.93 6.99
CA THR A 79 -5.27 4.08 8.41
C THR A 79 -4.40 5.33 8.60
N ASN A 80 -3.88 5.56 9.81
CA ASN A 80 -2.97 6.67 10.06
C ASN A 80 -1.85 6.25 11.00
N ASN A 81 -0.92 7.17 11.29
CA ASN A 81 0.25 6.85 12.09
C ASN A 81 -0.07 6.64 13.58
N THR A 82 -1.28 6.96 14.01
CA THR A 82 -1.75 6.70 15.37
C THR A 82 -2.36 5.31 15.49
N LYS A 83 -3.25 4.95 14.55
CA LYS A 83 -3.94 3.67 14.55
C LYS A 83 -3.05 2.52 14.08
N ARG A 84 -2.26 2.74 13.03
CA ARG A 84 -1.30 1.78 12.46
C ARG A 84 -1.87 0.38 12.29
N GLU A 85 -3.05 0.31 11.66
CA GLU A 85 -3.71 -0.97 11.43
C GLU A 85 -2.93 -1.79 10.41
N SER A 86 -2.49 -2.99 10.78
CA SER A 86 -1.69 -3.83 9.90
C SER A 86 -2.50 -4.28 8.68
N GLY A 87 -1.82 -4.37 7.54
CA GLY A 87 -2.46 -4.69 6.27
C GLY A 87 -3.17 -3.51 5.62
N MET A 88 -2.96 -2.30 6.10
CA MET A 88 -3.60 -1.10 5.57
C MET A 88 -2.58 -0.04 5.18
N TRP A 89 -3.02 0.84 4.28
CA TRP A 89 -2.22 1.97 3.79
C TRP A 89 -2.52 3.23 4.60
N ALA A 90 -1.51 4.07 4.74
CA ALA A 90 -1.67 5.41 5.30
C ALA A 90 -1.04 6.43 4.36
N LYS A 91 -1.69 7.58 4.17
CA LYS A 91 -1.13 8.66 3.38
C LYS A 91 -0.29 9.54 4.30
N MET A 92 1.01 9.57 4.07
CA MET A 92 1.96 10.28 4.94
C MET A 92 2.20 11.71 4.48
N ALA A 93 2.15 11.96 3.17
CA ALA A 93 2.28 13.27 2.56
C ALA A 93 1.54 13.25 1.22
N ASN A 94 1.55 14.34 0.47
CA ASN A 94 0.78 14.43 -0.77
C ASN A 94 1.02 13.26 -1.74
N ASN A 95 2.26 12.81 -1.85
CA ASN A 95 2.62 11.73 -2.76
C ASN A 95 3.40 10.62 -2.05
N SER A 96 3.32 10.56 -0.72
CA SER A 96 4.01 9.56 0.08
C SER A 96 3.03 8.72 0.86
N TYR A 97 3.22 7.40 0.81
CA TYR A 97 2.33 6.43 1.43
C TYR A 97 3.13 5.41 2.23
N ALA A 98 2.50 4.84 3.25
CA ALA A 98 3.07 3.75 4.03
C ALA A 98 2.07 2.60 4.08
N PHE A 99 2.56 1.38 3.93
CA PHE A 99 1.76 0.17 4.13
C PHE A 99 2.25 -0.50 5.40
N TYR A 100 1.36 -0.68 6.36
CA TYR A 100 1.72 -1.28 7.64
C TYR A 100 1.71 -2.80 7.52
N LEU A 101 2.91 -3.39 7.48
CA LEU A 101 3.08 -4.85 7.50
C LEU A 101 2.78 -5.40 8.88
N LEU A 102 3.19 -4.66 9.88
CA LEU A 102 2.87 -4.86 11.30
C LEU A 102 2.65 -3.46 11.88
N ARG A 103 2.11 -3.41 13.09
CA ARG A 103 1.85 -2.12 13.73
C ARG A 103 3.08 -1.22 13.82
N ASP A 104 4.25 -1.83 14.02
CA ASP A 104 5.52 -1.11 14.17
C ASP A 104 6.47 -1.31 12.98
N LYS A 105 5.99 -1.90 11.89
CA LYS A 105 6.80 -2.12 10.69
C LYS A 105 6.02 -1.75 9.44
N SER A 106 6.54 -0.82 8.68
CA SER A 106 5.87 -0.33 7.48
C SER A 106 6.81 -0.31 6.28
N ALA A 107 6.21 -0.42 5.09
CA ALA A 107 6.89 -0.22 3.83
C ALA A 107 6.50 1.16 3.29
N LEU A 108 7.47 1.96 2.88
CA LEU A 108 7.26 3.32 2.42
C LEU A 108 7.29 3.39 0.90
N PHE A 109 6.40 4.19 0.33
CA PHE A 109 6.26 4.37 -1.10
C PHE A 109 6.10 5.84 -1.43
N SER A 110 6.47 6.20 -2.65
CA SER A 110 6.31 7.56 -3.15
C SER A 110 5.88 7.54 -4.61
N PHE A 111 4.99 8.44 -4.99
CA PHE A 111 4.58 8.63 -6.37
C PHE A 111 5.34 9.81 -6.95
N GLU A 112 6.31 9.52 -7.82
CA GLU A 112 7.19 10.51 -8.42
C GLU A 112 7.28 10.28 -9.93
N ASN A 113 7.15 11.36 -10.70
CA ASN A 113 7.31 11.31 -12.16
C ASN A 113 6.43 10.26 -12.84
N GLY A 114 5.22 10.04 -12.31
CA GLY A 114 4.29 9.07 -12.85
C GLY A 114 4.59 7.63 -12.48
N ILE A 115 5.46 7.39 -11.52
CA ILE A 115 5.87 6.06 -11.08
C ILE A 115 5.68 5.94 -9.56
N PHE A 116 5.11 4.82 -9.13
CA PHE A 116 4.92 4.53 -7.71
C PHE A 116 6.04 3.62 -7.24
N LEU A 117 6.94 4.16 -6.44
CA LEU A 117 8.20 3.52 -6.07
C LEU A 117 8.26 3.15 -4.60
N CYS A 118 8.91 2.02 -4.30
CA CYS A 118 9.25 1.64 -2.93
C CYS A 118 10.42 2.49 -2.44
N LYS A 119 10.24 3.14 -1.28
CA LYS A 119 11.26 4.00 -0.66
C LYS A 119 11.81 3.41 0.64
N SER A 120 11.44 2.19 0.99
CA SER A 120 11.96 1.49 2.14
C SER A 120 13.41 1.01 1.88
N ASN A 121 13.99 0.26 2.83
CA ASN A 121 15.31 -0.28 2.60
C ASN A 121 15.30 -1.28 1.43
N GLU A 122 16.47 -1.52 0.88
CA GLU A 122 16.62 -2.33 -0.33
C GLU A 122 16.10 -3.76 -0.15
N GLU A 123 16.35 -4.37 1.00
CA GLU A 123 15.88 -5.73 1.27
C GLU A 123 14.36 -5.82 1.26
N LEU A 124 13.69 -4.89 1.91
CA LEU A 124 12.23 -4.88 1.97
C LEU A 124 11.63 -4.60 0.59
N CYS A 125 12.20 -3.68 -0.15
CA CYS A 125 11.73 -3.39 -1.51
C CYS A 125 11.86 -4.60 -2.44
N ARG A 126 12.93 -5.36 -2.32
CA ARG A 126 13.11 -6.60 -3.10
C ARG A 126 12.08 -7.66 -2.70
N GLU A 127 11.80 -7.78 -1.41
CA GLU A 127 10.82 -8.75 -0.93
C GLU A 127 9.42 -8.44 -1.45
N ILE A 128 9.09 -7.15 -1.57
CA ILE A 128 7.79 -6.69 -2.05
C ILE A 128 7.68 -6.80 -3.57
N GLU A 129 8.74 -6.54 -4.28
CA GLU A 129 8.79 -6.63 -5.73
C GLU A 129 9.02 -8.07 -6.18
#